data_b186834f1d1bdd73b91c2ae964dae3dc
#
_entry.id   b186834f1d1bdd73b91c2ae964dae3dc
#
_cell.length_a   1.000
_cell.length_b   1.000
_cell.length_c   1.000
_cell.angle_alpha   90.00
_cell.angle_beta   90.00
_cell.angle_gamma   90.00
#
_symmetry.space_group_name_H-M   'P 1'
#
loop_
_entity.id
_entity.type
_entity.pdbx_description
1 polymer ?
#
loop_
_entity_poly.entity_id
_entity_poly.type
_entity_poly.pdbx_seq_one_letter_code
_entity_poly.pdbx_strand_id
1 'polypeptide(L)'
;QGIVECLNLAERLDGIGVLAHITLDSGFEKVINRFSPHMEQIFMCKNLLGLEITNKNEAHLYTDEDDNAEHKKLLSLWRDSLDNKLHRDFAKLMSSDSHELIRLGNNAEGNNRLTRLKMPTLTFRSFHIALMSSESRVRLEDEIPVQRPIIKHIKLEGGLLEGVDIELSPNLTCIIGSR
;
A
#
# COMPACT_ATOMS: atom_id res chain seq x y z
N GLN A 1 -17.00 16.73 12.09
CA GLN A 1 -16.00 15.75 12.56
C GLN A 1 -14.68 16.03 11.85
N GLY A 2 -13.58 16.13 12.61
CA GLY A 2 -12.25 16.32 12.03
C GLY A 2 -11.68 15.03 11.44
N ILE A 3 -10.68 15.13 10.57
CA ILE A 3 -10.03 13.97 9.92
C ILE A 3 -9.47 13.00 10.95
N VAL A 4 -8.83 13.49 12.03
CA VAL A 4 -8.29 12.65 13.11
C VAL A 4 -9.41 11.85 13.80
N GLU A 5 -10.57 12.45 14.06
CA GLU A 5 -11.71 11.74 14.63
C GLU A 5 -12.24 10.64 13.69
N CYS A 6 -12.26 10.91 12.38
CA CYS A 6 -12.65 9.91 11.38
C CYS A 6 -11.65 8.76 11.32
N LEU A 7 -10.35 9.03 11.34
CA LEU A 7 -9.31 8.00 11.36
C LEU A 7 -9.38 7.16 12.64
N ASN A 8 -9.55 7.80 13.81
CA ASN A 8 -9.70 7.09 15.08
C ASN A 8 -10.97 6.23 15.13
N LEU A 9 -12.07 6.68 14.49
CA LEU A 9 -13.28 5.88 14.37
C LEU A 9 -13.03 4.68 13.45
N ALA A 10 -12.39 4.89 12.30
CA ALA A 10 -12.02 3.82 11.38
C ALA A 10 -11.13 2.78 12.08
N GLU A 11 -10.13 3.20 12.85
CA GLU A 11 -9.25 2.31 13.60
C GLU A 11 -10.04 1.42 14.58
N ARG A 12 -10.97 1.98 15.33
CA ARG A 12 -11.84 1.22 16.25
C ARG A 12 -12.73 0.18 15.55
N LEU A 13 -12.97 0.36 14.27
CA LEU A 13 -13.75 -0.54 13.42
C LEU A 13 -12.88 -1.42 12.52
N ASP A 14 -11.58 -1.56 12.84
CA ASP A 14 -10.59 -2.26 12.02
C ASP A 14 -10.48 -1.72 10.59
N GLY A 15 -10.83 -0.46 10.37
CA GLY A 15 -10.75 0.23 9.10
C GLY A 15 -9.38 0.83 8.83
N ILE A 16 -9.16 1.25 7.61
CA ILE A 16 -7.93 1.89 7.14
C ILE A 16 -8.20 3.29 6.62
N GLY A 17 -7.20 4.15 6.69
CA GLY A 17 -7.20 5.48 6.10
C GLY A 17 -6.37 5.54 4.82
N VAL A 18 -6.88 6.25 3.83
CA VAL A 18 -6.16 6.65 2.62
C VAL A 18 -6.44 8.14 2.42
N LEU A 19 -5.38 8.95 2.30
CA LEU A 19 -5.54 10.37 2.01
C LEU A 19 -5.75 10.57 0.52
N ALA A 20 -6.85 11.22 0.17
CA ALA A 20 -7.24 11.45 -1.21
C ALA A 20 -6.45 12.61 -1.85
N HIS A 21 -6.06 12.45 -3.12
CA HIS A 21 -5.55 13.50 -4.01
C HIS A 21 -4.51 14.42 -3.36
N ILE A 22 -3.45 13.85 -2.77
CA ILE A 22 -2.55 14.58 -1.85
C ILE A 22 -2.05 15.93 -2.38
N THR A 23 -1.85 16.08 -3.69
CA THR A 23 -1.23 17.24 -4.33
C THR A 23 -2.21 18.18 -5.04
N LEU A 24 -3.45 17.77 -5.29
CA LEU A 24 -4.43 18.59 -6.00
C LEU A 24 -4.85 19.83 -5.19
N ASP A 25 -5.41 20.83 -5.86
CA ASP A 25 -5.92 22.05 -5.23
C ASP A 25 -7.03 21.79 -4.22
N SER A 26 -7.85 20.76 -4.46
CA SER A 26 -8.84 20.22 -3.53
C SER A 26 -8.28 19.09 -2.66
N GLY A 27 -7.00 18.76 -2.80
CA GLY A 27 -6.36 17.63 -2.17
C GLY A 27 -5.93 17.91 -0.73
N PHE A 28 -5.49 16.84 -0.09
CA PHE A 28 -5.18 16.82 1.33
C PHE A 28 -4.23 17.93 1.79
N GLU A 29 -3.09 18.13 1.10
CA GLU A 29 -2.07 19.10 1.49
C GLU A 29 -2.56 20.55 1.49
N LYS A 30 -3.39 20.91 0.51
CA LYS A 30 -3.90 22.27 0.38
C LYS A 30 -5.07 22.56 1.31
N VAL A 31 -5.95 21.56 1.51
CA VAL A 31 -7.12 21.70 2.36
C VAL A 31 -6.75 21.77 3.84
N ILE A 32 -5.72 21.03 4.27
CA ILE A 32 -5.31 20.97 5.69
C ILE A 32 -4.33 22.07 6.08
N ASN A 33 -3.97 22.95 5.17
CA ASN A 33 -2.95 23.98 5.41
C ASN A 33 -1.58 23.35 5.78
N ARG A 34 -0.76 23.16 4.77
CA ARG A 34 0.51 22.43 4.79
C ARG A 34 1.29 22.57 6.10
N PHE A 35 1.74 21.43 6.63
CA PHE A 35 2.68 21.32 7.76
C PHE A 35 2.19 21.92 9.09
N SER A 36 0.88 22.01 9.26
CA SER A 36 0.30 22.41 10.55
C SER A 36 0.44 21.29 11.61
N PRO A 37 0.39 21.61 12.91
CA PRO A 37 0.33 20.59 13.97
C PRO A 37 -0.82 19.60 13.79
N HIS A 38 -1.90 20.01 13.15
CA HIS A 38 -3.02 19.14 12.82
C HIS A 38 -2.63 18.07 11.78
N MET A 39 -1.81 18.42 10.78
CA MET A 39 -1.28 17.46 9.82
C MET A 39 -0.39 16.42 10.50
N GLU A 40 0.47 16.83 11.44
CA GLU A 40 1.26 15.89 12.23
C GLU A 40 0.39 14.86 12.98
N GLN A 41 -0.71 15.31 13.59
CA GLN A 41 -1.67 14.42 14.26
C GLN A 41 -2.31 13.40 13.31
N ILE A 42 -2.60 13.79 12.07
CA ILE A 42 -3.14 12.90 11.04
C ILE A 42 -2.12 11.82 10.69
N PHE A 43 -0.85 12.21 10.48
CA PHE A 43 0.22 11.26 10.16
C PHE A 43 0.59 10.34 11.33
N MET A 44 0.27 10.70 12.57
CA MET A 44 0.43 9.80 13.72
C MET A 44 -0.66 8.73 13.85
N CYS A 45 -1.69 8.74 13.01
CA CYS A 45 -2.72 7.71 13.01
C CYS A 45 -2.20 6.41 12.38
N LYS A 46 -2.17 5.33 13.16
CA LYS A 46 -1.59 4.02 12.77
C LYS A 46 -2.30 3.35 11.59
N ASN A 47 -3.59 3.60 11.46
CA ASN A 47 -4.42 3.05 10.41
C ASN A 47 -4.37 3.85 9.09
N LEU A 48 -3.61 4.94 9.03
CA LEU A 48 -3.31 5.65 7.80
C LEU A 48 -2.26 4.83 7.02
N LEU A 49 -2.68 4.17 5.94
CA LEU A 49 -1.82 3.24 5.21
C LEU A 49 -1.51 3.65 3.78
N GLY A 50 -2.27 4.57 3.22
CA GLY A 50 -2.13 4.92 1.81
C GLY A 50 -2.27 6.42 1.53
N LEU A 51 -1.66 6.81 0.43
CA LEU A 51 -1.75 8.14 -0.15
C LEU A 51 -2.20 8.01 -1.60
N GLU A 52 -3.26 8.68 -1.97
CA GLU A 52 -3.68 8.73 -3.36
C GLU A 52 -2.90 9.80 -4.11
N ILE A 53 -2.22 9.38 -5.16
CA ILE A 53 -1.47 10.23 -6.09
C ILE A 53 -2.22 10.36 -7.41
N THR A 54 -1.99 11.45 -8.11
CA THR A 54 -2.67 11.75 -9.37
C THR A 54 -1.91 11.24 -10.59
N ASN A 55 -0.60 11.08 -10.45
CA ASN A 55 0.27 10.55 -11.51
C ASN A 55 1.50 9.85 -10.90
N LYS A 56 2.19 9.04 -11.70
CA LYS A 56 3.37 8.28 -11.26
C LYS A 56 4.55 9.12 -10.80
N ASN A 57 4.69 10.33 -11.33
CA ASN A 57 5.79 11.20 -10.94
C ASN A 57 5.71 11.62 -9.48
N GLU A 58 4.55 11.45 -8.85
CA GLU A 58 4.31 11.71 -7.44
C GLU A 58 4.63 10.51 -6.53
N ALA A 59 5.04 9.37 -7.10
CA ALA A 59 5.31 8.16 -6.33
C ALA A 59 6.44 8.32 -5.30
N HIS A 60 7.39 9.22 -5.55
CA HIS A 60 8.49 9.55 -4.64
C HIS A 60 8.08 10.40 -3.44
N LEU A 61 6.91 11.05 -3.47
CA LEU A 61 6.45 11.90 -2.37
C LEU A 61 6.23 11.07 -1.10
N TYR A 62 6.60 11.62 0.05
CA TYR A 62 6.56 10.91 1.35
C TYR A 62 7.31 9.58 1.32
N THR A 63 8.50 9.58 0.72
CA THR A 63 9.50 8.50 0.78
C THR A 63 10.85 9.07 1.19
N ASP A 64 11.86 8.22 1.38
CA ASP A 64 13.22 8.70 1.66
C ASP A 64 13.86 9.43 0.46
N GLU A 65 13.33 9.20 -0.74
CA GLU A 65 13.76 9.85 -1.99
C GLU A 65 13.09 11.21 -2.23
N ASP A 66 12.12 11.59 -1.40
CA ASP A 66 11.44 12.88 -1.50
C ASP A 66 12.42 14.04 -1.19
N ASP A 67 12.43 15.09 -1.99
CA ASP A 67 13.27 16.26 -1.77
C ASP A 67 12.69 17.21 -0.69
N ASN A 68 11.41 17.05 -0.33
CA ASN A 68 10.73 17.90 0.63
C ASN A 68 10.99 17.44 2.07
N ALA A 69 11.70 18.27 2.84
CA ALA A 69 12.05 17.98 4.23
C ALA A 69 10.82 17.79 5.15
N GLU A 70 9.73 18.50 4.88
CA GLU A 70 8.51 18.38 5.68
C GLU A 70 7.78 17.06 5.39
N HIS A 71 7.77 16.58 4.15
CA HIS A 71 7.25 15.25 3.82
C HIS A 71 8.05 14.15 4.53
N LYS A 72 9.38 14.26 4.55
CA LYS A 72 10.25 13.33 5.28
C LYS A 72 9.99 13.35 6.78
N LYS A 73 9.77 14.54 7.36
CA LYS A 73 9.38 14.68 8.76
C LYS A 73 8.07 13.97 9.07
N LEU A 74 7.04 14.18 8.25
CA LEU A 74 5.75 13.53 8.41
C LEU A 74 5.84 12.01 8.23
N LEU A 75 6.63 11.54 7.26
CA LEU A 75 6.92 10.12 7.08
C LEU A 75 7.58 9.51 8.31
N SER A 76 8.56 10.20 8.91
CA SER A 76 9.22 9.75 10.15
C SER A 76 8.22 9.64 11.30
N LEU A 77 7.39 10.66 11.51
CA LEU A 77 6.33 10.64 12.53
C LEU A 77 5.38 9.46 12.35
N TRP A 78 4.98 9.18 11.10
CA TRP A 78 4.13 8.03 10.80
C TRP A 78 4.84 6.70 11.09
N ARG A 79 6.09 6.52 10.64
CA ARG A 79 6.89 5.33 10.91
C ARG A 79 7.08 5.09 12.41
N ASP A 80 7.32 6.14 13.18
CA ASP A 80 7.47 6.08 14.64
C ASP A 80 6.16 5.71 15.36
N SER A 81 5.01 6.04 14.78
CA SER A 81 3.70 5.67 15.30
C SER A 81 3.36 4.19 15.16
N LEU A 82 4.07 3.47 14.25
CA LEU A 82 3.82 2.07 13.97
C LEU A 82 4.46 1.16 15.04
N ASP A 83 3.70 0.18 15.53
CA ASP A 83 4.13 -0.69 16.63
C ASP A 83 5.41 -1.51 16.35
N ASN A 84 5.70 -1.80 15.08
CA ASN A 84 6.79 -2.69 14.67
C ASN A 84 8.07 -1.98 14.24
N LYS A 85 8.13 -0.65 14.25
CA LYS A 85 9.27 0.16 13.75
C LYS A 85 9.83 -0.34 12.41
N LEU A 86 8.96 -0.92 11.58
CA LEU A 86 9.33 -1.40 10.26
C LEU A 86 9.59 -0.19 9.35
N HIS A 87 10.74 -0.20 8.72
CA HIS A 87 11.04 0.77 7.67
C HIS A 87 10.16 0.45 6.46
N ARG A 88 9.13 1.24 6.24
CA ARG A 88 8.19 1.08 5.13
C ARG A 88 7.65 2.43 4.68
N ASP A 89 7.11 2.46 3.48
CA ASP A 89 6.49 3.64 2.89
C ASP A 89 4.96 3.47 2.82
N PHE A 90 4.27 4.60 2.72
CA PHE A 90 2.84 4.59 2.40
C PHE A 90 2.57 3.88 1.08
N ALA A 91 1.50 3.11 1.03
CA ALA A 91 0.99 2.60 -0.24
C ALA A 91 0.61 3.78 -1.15
N LYS A 92 1.22 3.87 -2.32
CA LYS A 92 0.82 4.83 -3.35
C LYS A 92 -0.29 4.22 -4.18
N LEU A 93 -1.43 4.89 -4.20
CA LEU A 93 -2.62 4.43 -4.91
C LEU A 93 -2.98 5.45 -6.00
N MET A 94 -3.38 4.95 -7.14
CA MET A 94 -4.03 5.75 -8.19
C MET A 94 -5.44 5.24 -8.36
N SER A 95 -6.42 6.14 -8.38
CA SER A 95 -7.82 5.83 -8.67
C SER A 95 -8.37 6.80 -9.73
N SER A 96 -9.43 6.42 -10.38
CA SER A 96 -9.99 7.22 -11.47
C SER A 96 -10.74 8.45 -11.00
N ASP A 97 -11.12 8.50 -9.71
CA ASP A 97 -12.02 9.53 -9.18
C ASP A 97 -13.27 9.74 -10.05
N SER A 98 -13.77 8.61 -10.58
CA SER A 98 -14.84 8.64 -11.56
C SER A 98 -16.20 8.71 -10.89
N HIS A 99 -17.02 9.68 -11.30
CA HIS A 99 -18.42 9.82 -10.93
C HIS A 99 -19.38 9.13 -11.93
N GLU A 100 -18.83 8.52 -12.99
CA GLU A 100 -19.60 7.84 -14.05
C GLU A 100 -19.01 6.46 -14.34
N LEU A 101 -19.86 5.45 -14.54
CA LEU A 101 -19.41 4.08 -14.82
C LEU A 101 -18.55 3.96 -16.08
N ILE A 102 -18.85 4.75 -17.10
CA ILE A 102 -18.12 4.72 -18.38
C ILE A 102 -16.65 5.18 -18.24
N ARG A 103 -16.36 5.94 -17.20
CA ARG A 103 -15.02 6.46 -16.92
C ARG A 103 -14.29 5.69 -15.83
N LEU A 104 -14.90 4.63 -15.30
CA LEU A 104 -14.29 3.85 -14.24
C LEU A 104 -12.93 3.30 -14.69
N GLY A 105 -11.89 3.60 -13.91
CA GLY A 105 -10.50 3.21 -14.21
C GLY A 105 -9.73 4.17 -15.09
N ASN A 106 -10.35 5.22 -15.62
CA ASN A 106 -9.70 6.22 -16.47
C ASN A 106 -9.87 7.62 -15.90
N ASN A 107 -8.90 8.49 -16.15
CA ASN A 107 -9.05 9.93 -15.88
C ASN A 107 -9.87 10.62 -16.98
N ALA A 108 -10.04 11.95 -16.87
CA ALA A 108 -10.82 12.74 -17.84
C ALA A 108 -10.24 12.67 -19.27
N GLU A 109 -8.92 12.47 -19.40
CA GLU A 109 -8.21 12.36 -20.69
C GLU A 109 -8.22 10.93 -21.25
N GLY A 110 -8.86 9.98 -20.57
CA GLY A 110 -8.92 8.57 -20.99
C GLY A 110 -7.69 7.72 -20.63
N ASN A 111 -6.76 8.25 -19.83
CA ASN A 111 -5.59 7.50 -19.36
C ASN A 111 -5.98 6.60 -18.18
N ASN A 112 -5.42 5.38 -18.15
CA ASN A 112 -5.61 4.46 -17.03
C ASN A 112 -5.12 5.06 -15.71
N ARG A 113 -5.98 4.96 -14.69
CA ARG A 113 -5.67 5.35 -13.31
C ARG A 113 -6.10 4.24 -12.35
N LEU A 114 -5.37 3.15 -12.39
CA LEU A 114 -5.64 1.97 -11.59
C LEU A 114 -4.40 1.58 -10.79
N THR A 115 -4.63 0.87 -9.71
CA THR A 115 -3.58 0.28 -8.87
C THR A 115 -3.73 -1.22 -8.85
N ARG A 116 -2.64 -1.95 -9.09
CA ARG A 116 -2.60 -3.41 -8.96
C ARG A 116 -2.21 -3.79 -7.55
N LEU A 117 -3.00 -4.68 -6.96
CA LEU A 117 -2.77 -5.20 -5.63
C LEU A 117 -2.54 -6.71 -5.68
N LYS A 118 -1.43 -7.15 -5.10
CA LYS A 118 -1.16 -8.59 -4.94
C LYS A 118 -1.86 -9.11 -3.69
N MET A 119 -2.99 -9.76 -3.89
CA MET A 119 -3.83 -10.31 -2.82
C MET A 119 -4.07 -11.81 -3.04
N PRO A 120 -3.95 -12.67 -2.02
CA PRO A 120 -4.25 -14.10 -2.15
C PRO A 120 -5.76 -14.36 -2.30
N THR A 121 -6.57 -13.52 -1.67
CA THR A 121 -8.04 -13.59 -1.69
C THR A 121 -8.63 -12.19 -1.74
N LEU A 122 -9.79 -12.03 -2.34
CA LEU A 122 -10.50 -10.75 -2.39
C LEU A 122 -11.25 -10.51 -1.08
N THR A 123 -10.51 -10.16 -0.03
CA THR A 123 -11.02 -9.84 1.30
C THR A 123 -10.44 -8.53 1.81
N PHE A 124 -11.13 -7.86 2.73
CA PHE A 124 -10.62 -6.63 3.37
C PHE A 124 -9.30 -6.87 4.08
N ARG A 125 -9.15 -8.02 4.77
CA ARG A 125 -7.88 -8.39 5.42
C ARG A 125 -6.72 -8.50 4.43
N SER A 126 -6.94 -9.13 3.26
CA SER A 126 -5.91 -9.21 2.22
C SER A 126 -5.55 -7.84 1.64
N PHE A 127 -6.54 -6.96 1.50
CA PHE A 127 -6.34 -5.57 1.10
C PHE A 127 -5.51 -4.81 2.13
N HIS A 128 -5.86 -4.89 3.42
CA HIS A 128 -5.10 -4.29 4.51
C HIS A 128 -3.63 -4.75 4.49
N ILE A 129 -3.39 -6.08 4.38
CA ILE A 129 -2.03 -6.64 4.28
C ILE A 129 -1.30 -6.12 3.03
N ALA A 130 -1.98 -5.95 1.91
CA ALA A 130 -1.37 -5.42 0.70
C ALA A 130 -0.89 -3.98 0.89
N LEU A 131 -1.67 -3.12 1.55
CA LEU A 131 -1.26 -1.75 1.85
C LEU A 131 -0.13 -1.71 2.89
N MET A 132 -0.16 -2.58 3.89
CA MET A 132 0.92 -2.69 4.89
C MET A 132 2.25 -3.18 4.31
N SER A 133 2.23 -3.87 3.19
CA SER A 133 3.41 -4.41 2.50
C SER A 133 3.52 -3.82 1.09
N SER A 134 3.35 -2.50 0.98
CA SER A 134 3.18 -1.77 -0.27
C SER A 134 4.30 -2.05 -1.28
N GLU A 135 5.57 -2.08 -0.86
CA GLU A 135 6.73 -2.32 -1.73
C GLU A 135 6.64 -3.63 -2.55
N SER A 136 6.05 -4.68 -1.97
CA SER A 136 5.95 -5.99 -2.61
C SER A 136 4.57 -6.30 -3.20
N ARG A 137 3.54 -5.53 -2.80
CA ARG A 137 2.14 -5.88 -3.08
C ARG A 137 1.36 -4.81 -3.83
N VAL A 138 1.87 -3.58 -3.90
CA VAL A 138 1.22 -2.47 -4.61
C VAL A 138 2.04 -2.11 -5.84
N ARG A 139 1.39 -1.98 -6.99
CA ARG A 139 1.99 -1.51 -8.25
C ARG A 139 1.03 -0.57 -8.96
N LEU A 140 1.56 0.46 -9.58
CA LEU A 140 0.79 1.35 -10.42
C LEU A 140 0.47 0.65 -11.76
N GLU A 141 -0.63 1.01 -12.41
CA GLU A 141 -1.24 0.22 -13.50
C GLU A 141 -0.30 -0.08 -14.67
N ASP A 142 0.55 0.89 -15.05
CA ASP A 142 1.48 0.72 -16.18
C ASP A 142 2.77 -0.03 -15.81
N GLU A 143 2.97 -0.41 -14.54
CA GLU A 143 4.03 -1.30 -14.14
C GLU A 143 3.68 -2.75 -14.48
N ILE A 144 4.27 -3.26 -15.55
CA ILE A 144 4.06 -4.65 -15.96
C ILE A 144 4.81 -5.56 -15.00
N PRO A 145 4.14 -6.50 -14.33
CA PRO A 145 4.81 -7.47 -13.47
C PRO A 145 5.81 -8.30 -14.29
N VAL A 146 7.05 -8.35 -13.85
CA VAL A 146 8.04 -9.24 -14.46
C VAL A 146 7.61 -10.68 -14.21
N GLN A 147 7.31 -11.42 -15.25
CA GLN A 147 7.06 -12.84 -15.15
C GLN A 147 8.39 -13.55 -14.85
N ARG A 148 8.48 -14.15 -13.68
CA ARG A 148 9.63 -14.97 -13.27
C ARG A 148 9.22 -16.43 -13.26
N PRO A 149 10.11 -17.37 -13.64
CA PRO A 149 9.89 -18.78 -13.42
C PRO A 149 9.64 -19.03 -11.93
N ILE A 150 8.63 -19.83 -11.61
CA ILE A 150 8.30 -20.24 -10.25
C ILE A 150 8.35 -21.76 -10.16
N ILE A 151 8.86 -22.27 -9.05
CA ILE A 151 8.78 -23.69 -8.72
C ILE A 151 7.44 -23.90 -8.05
N LYS A 152 6.54 -24.66 -8.67
CA LYS A 152 5.21 -24.95 -8.12
C LYS A 152 5.19 -26.21 -7.26
N HIS A 153 6.11 -27.13 -7.54
CA HIS A 153 6.04 -28.46 -7.01
C HIS A 153 7.44 -29.07 -6.90
N ILE A 154 7.70 -29.78 -5.81
CA ILE A 154 8.91 -30.55 -5.61
C ILE A 154 8.51 -31.99 -5.27
N LYS A 155 8.93 -32.92 -6.11
CA LYS A 155 8.77 -34.35 -5.86
C LYS A 155 10.15 -34.99 -5.68
N LEU A 156 10.33 -35.74 -4.63
CA LEU A 156 11.59 -36.40 -4.32
C LEU A 156 11.45 -37.89 -4.57
N GLU A 157 12.39 -38.46 -5.34
CA GLU A 157 12.43 -39.87 -5.71
C GLU A 157 13.76 -40.49 -5.28
N GLY A 158 13.69 -41.61 -4.61
CA GLY A 158 14.86 -42.36 -4.09
C GLY A 158 15.42 -41.83 -2.78
N GLY A 159 16.08 -42.72 -2.05
CA GLY A 159 16.74 -42.42 -0.79
C GLY A 159 15.80 -42.20 0.39
N LEU A 160 16.27 -41.43 1.40
CA LEU A 160 15.56 -41.23 2.67
C LEU A 160 14.27 -40.43 2.50
N LEU A 161 14.18 -39.63 1.45
CA LEU A 161 13.06 -38.72 1.20
C LEU A 161 12.15 -39.18 0.04
N GLU A 162 12.23 -40.48 -0.29
CA GLU A 162 11.39 -41.05 -1.34
C GLU A 162 9.89 -40.85 -1.04
N GLY A 163 9.15 -40.44 -2.03
CA GLY A 163 7.71 -40.22 -1.94
C GLY A 163 7.30 -38.87 -1.33
N VAL A 164 8.25 -38.04 -0.97
CA VAL A 164 7.92 -36.65 -0.55
C VAL A 164 7.45 -35.85 -1.75
N ASP A 165 6.29 -35.29 -1.60
CA ASP A 165 5.59 -34.47 -2.61
C ASP A 165 5.11 -33.16 -1.96
N ILE A 166 5.66 -32.03 -2.40
CA ILE A 166 5.44 -30.72 -1.79
C ILE A 166 4.92 -29.75 -2.84
N GLU A 167 3.71 -29.27 -2.64
CA GLU A 167 3.18 -28.13 -3.39
C GLU A 167 3.69 -26.82 -2.77
N LEU A 168 4.30 -25.97 -3.58
CA LEU A 168 4.85 -24.70 -3.14
C LEU A 168 3.88 -23.56 -3.40
N SER A 169 3.72 -22.70 -2.39
CA SER A 169 2.96 -21.46 -2.56
C SER A 169 3.65 -20.52 -3.58
N PRO A 170 2.90 -19.84 -4.43
CA PRO A 170 3.47 -18.86 -5.35
C PRO A 170 4.09 -17.65 -4.64
N ASN A 171 3.86 -17.48 -3.34
CA ASN A 171 4.37 -16.37 -2.56
C ASN A 171 5.51 -16.77 -1.63
N LEU A 172 5.23 -17.61 -0.64
CA LEU A 172 6.20 -18.07 0.34
C LEU A 172 5.81 -19.46 0.86
N THR A 173 6.77 -20.37 0.85
CA THR A 173 6.68 -21.66 1.55
C THR A 173 7.80 -21.73 2.55
N CYS A 174 7.47 -21.98 3.83
CA CYS A 174 8.44 -22.19 4.89
C CYS A 174 8.53 -23.67 5.20
N ILE A 175 9.74 -24.22 5.18
CA ILE A 175 10.02 -25.60 5.64
C ILE A 175 10.65 -25.49 7.03
N ILE A 176 9.98 -26.10 8.02
CA ILE A 176 10.42 -26.07 9.42
C ILE A 176 10.84 -27.48 9.81
N GLY A 177 12.04 -27.61 10.36
CA GLY A 177 12.56 -28.86 10.90
C GLY A 177 12.92 -28.72 12.38
N SER A 178 12.81 -29.81 13.14
CA SER A 178 13.42 -29.92 14.47
C SER A 178 14.86 -30.41 14.36
N ARG A 179 15.70 -29.96 15.28
CA ARG A 179 17.05 -30.57 15.50
C ARG A 179 16.95 -31.89 16.16
#